data_f8ea316ee1bfdfa22e903d95603ff83d
#
_entry.id   f8ea316ee1bfdfa22e903d95603ff83d
#
_cell.length_a   1.000
_cell.length_b   1.000
_cell.length_c   1.000
_cell.angle_alpha   90.00
_cell.angle_beta   90.00
_cell.angle_gamma   90.00
#
_symmetry.space_group_name_H-M   'P 1'
#
loop_
_entity.id
_entity.type
_entity.pdbx_description
1 polymer ?
#
loop_
_entity_poly.entity_id
_entity_poly.type
_entity_poly.pdbx_seq_one_letter_code
_entity_poly.pdbx_strand_id
1 'polypeptide(L)'
;MQILKVMIILLISLISSKIAYSSQNMKKAYVRSVIIEQAKKSRYVSPSLALAVAKVESNFNANAVSPKGAIGVMQIMPRTALYEFGVQRKKLFNPDLNIKIGIKFLDHLISKYNGRIDIALSHYNGGSAVGKWPNVKIIPATYKYVVKVLKISEKYNKNQILNNQKLVYYKDIDKKIRVMTNLDKNIQDIDKWLDIYKKLKNNKNSIKKFDKYSMNYRIKNNL
;
A
#
# COMPACT_ATOMS: atom_id res chain seq x y z
N MET A 1 -27.20 26.72 -32.69
CA MET A 1 -27.82 26.35 -31.39
C MET A 1 -27.63 24.86 -31.03
N GLN A 2 -27.79 23.92 -31.96
CA GLN A 2 -27.58 22.47 -31.69
C GLN A 2 -26.12 22.11 -31.34
N ILE A 3 -25.11 22.65 -32.03
CA ILE A 3 -23.69 22.37 -31.80
C ILE A 3 -23.29 22.79 -30.38
N LEU A 4 -23.76 23.95 -29.89
CA LEU A 4 -23.49 24.42 -28.54
C LEU A 4 -24.09 23.47 -27.48
N LYS A 5 -25.31 22.96 -27.70
CA LYS A 5 -25.93 21.97 -26.79
C LYS A 5 -25.12 20.67 -26.73
N VAL A 6 -24.65 20.17 -27.88
CA VAL A 6 -23.81 18.97 -27.93
C VAL A 6 -22.48 19.18 -27.21
N MET A 7 -21.82 20.34 -27.38
CA MET A 7 -20.59 20.67 -26.67
C MET A 7 -20.78 20.74 -25.16
N ILE A 8 -21.90 21.34 -24.69
CA ILE A 8 -22.23 21.38 -23.26
C ILE A 8 -22.46 19.99 -22.68
N ILE A 9 -23.18 19.12 -23.38
CA ILE A 9 -23.41 17.73 -22.95
C ILE A 9 -22.10 16.96 -22.85
N LEU A 10 -21.20 17.10 -23.84
CA LEU A 10 -19.87 16.48 -23.81
C LEU A 10 -19.02 17.00 -22.65
N LEU A 11 -19.04 18.31 -22.36
CA LEU A 11 -18.32 18.90 -21.25
C LEU A 11 -18.83 18.37 -19.91
N ILE A 12 -20.16 18.30 -19.72
CA ILE A 12 -20.79 17.77 -18.51
C ILE A 12 -20.40 16.29 -18.33
N SER A 13 -20.40 15.49 -19.39
CA SER A 13 -19.99 14.07 -19.32
C SER A 13 -18.54 13.90 -18.92
N LEU A 14 -17.62 14.75 -19.42
CA LEU A 14 -16.21 14.75 -19.06
C LEU A 14 -15.98 15.16 -17.58
N ILE A 15 -16.71 16.16 -17.11
CA ILE A 15 -16.64 16.60 -15.70
C ILE A 15 -17.18 15.48 -14.79
N SER A 16 -18.32 14.89 -15.13
CA SER A 16 -18.91 13.79 -14.36
C SER A 16 -17.99 12.56 -14.28
N SER A 17 -17.34 12.21 -15.39
CA SER A 17 -16.38 11.10 -15.41
C SER A 17 -15.14 11.37 -14.54
N LYS A 18 -14.61 12.60 -14.54
CA LYS A 18 -13.50 13.01 -13.66
C LYS A 18 -13.88 12.97 -12.18
N ILE A 19 -15.09 13.41 -11.83
CA ILE A 19 -15.60 13.38 -10.46
C ILE A 19 -15.75 11.92 -9.99
N ALA A 20 -16.34 11.05 -10.80
CA ALA A 20 -16.48 9.63 -10.50
C ALA A 20 -15.13 8.93 -10.33
N TYR A 21 -14.16 9.21 -11.20
CA TYR A 21 -12.80 8.68 -11.09
C TYR A 21 -12.09 9.13 -9.81
N SER A 22 -12.20 10.42 -9.45
CA SER A 22 -11.65 10.97 -8.21
C SER A 22 -12.26 10.32 -6.97
N SER A 23 -13.59 10.18 -6.92
CA SER A 23 -14.31 9.52 -5.84
C SER A 23 -13.88 8.05 -5.65
N GLN A 24 -13.72 7.32 -6.76
CA GLN A 24 -13.26 5.92 -6.71
C GLN A 24 -11.82 5.81 -6.17
N ASN A 25 -10.92 6.74 -6.57
CA ASN A 25 -9.55 6.76 -6.07
C ASN A 25 -9.49 7.08 -4.57
N MET A 26 -10.31 8.00 -4.09
CA MET A 26 -10.44 8.31 -2.65
C MET A 26 -10.91 7.09 -1.86
N LYS A 27 -11.93 6.35 -2.34
CA LYS A 27 -12.38 5.11 -1.70
C LYS A 27 -11.27 4.06 -1.61
N LYS A 28 -10.49 3.88 -2.69
CA LYS A 28 -9.34 2.95 -2.67
C LYS A 28 -8.22 3.41 -1.75
N ALA A 29 -7.97 4.72 -1.64
CA ALA A 29 -6.98 5.28 -0.72
C ALA A 29 -7.38 5.01 0.73
N TYR A 30 -8.64 5.24 1.08
CA TYR A 30 -9.20 4.90 2.40
C TYR A 30 -9.03 3.41 2.72
N VAL A 31 -9.46 2.53 1.83
CA VAL A 31 -9.31 1.07 2.01
C VAL A 31 -7.85 0.69 2.28
N ARG A 32 -6.90 1.26 1.53
CA ARG A 32 -5.46 1.00 1.74
C ARG A 32 -4.97 1.48 3.10
N SER A 33 -5.41 2.65 3.57
CA SER A 33 -5.03 3.16 4.90
C SER A 33 -5.52 2.25 6.01
N VAL A 34 -6.76 1.76 5.93
CA VAL A 34 -7.32 0.79 6.89
C VAL A 34 -6.54 -0.52 6.87
N ILE A 35 -6.18 -1.05 5.69
CA ILE A 35 -5.37 -2.27 5.57
C ILE A 35 -4.03 -2.09 6.29
N ILE A 36 -3.34 -0.99 6.04
CA ILE A 36 -2.03 -0.69 6.66
C ILE A 36 -2.17 -0.62 8.19
N GLU A 37 -3.19 0.09 8.67
CA GLU A 37 -3.44 0.23 10.11
C GLU A 37 -3.74 -1.12 10.78
N GLN A 38 -4.61 -1.93 10.20
CA GLN A 38 -4.95 -3.24 10.75
C GLN A 38 -3.78 -4.22 10.67
N ALA A 39 -2.99 -4.20 9.59
CA ALA A 39 -1.83 -5.06 9.45
C ALA A 39 -0.71 -4.72 10.46
N LYS A 40 -0.53 -3.45 10.83
CA LYS A 40 0.41 -3.06 11.91
C LYS A 40 0.08 -3.66 13.27
N LYS A 41 -1.18 -4.08 13.49
CA LYS A 41 -1.64 -4.73 14.72
C LYS A 41 -1.50 -6.27 14.68
N SER A 42 -1.16 -6.82 13.52
CA SER A 42 -0.97 -8.26 13.30
C SER A 42 0.45 -8.69 13.66
N ARG A 43 0.61 -9.90 14.16
CA ARG A 43 1.91 -10.48 14.48
C ARG A 43 2.66 -10.98 13.24
N TYR A 44 1.93 -11.56 12.29
CA TYR A 44 2.53 -12.27 11.15
C TYR A 44 2.24 -11.62 9.79
N VAL A 45 1.22 -10.75 9.71
CA VAL A 45 0.81 -10.14 8.44
C VAL A 45 1.40 -8.75 8.30
N SER A 46 2.42 -8.59 7.47
CA SER A 46 2.97 -7.27 7.16
C SER A 46 1.99 -6.41 6.34
N PRO A 47 2.08 -5.06 6.41
CA PRO A 47 1.29 -4.18 5.56
C PRO A 47 1.43 -4.47 4.06
N SER A 48 2.63 -4.82 3.59
CA SER A 48 2.89 -5.18 2.20
C SER A 48 2.16 -6.46 1.79
N LEU A 49 2.13 -7.48 2.65
CA LEU A 49 1.41 -8.73 2.41
C LEU A 49 -0.11 -8.50 2.40
N ALA A 50 -0.66 -7.77 3.38
CA ALA A 50 -2.08 -7.47 3.44
C ALA A 50 -2.57 -6.67 2.22
N LEU A 51 -1.80 -5.66 1.79
CA LEU A 51 -2.08 -4.90 0.57
C LEU A 51 -2.03 -5.78 -0.68
N ALA A 52 -1.08 -6.72 -0.75
CA ALA A 52 -0.96 -7.63 -1.88
C ALA A 52 -2.16 -8.59 -1.98
N VAL A 53 -2.59 -9.16 -0.85
CA VAL A 53 -3.81 -9.99 -0.80
C VAL A 53 -5.02 -9.19 -1.26
N ALA A 54 -5.30 -8.04 -0.65
CA ALA A 54 -6.45 -7.20 -1.03
C ALA A 54 -6.41 -6.75 -2.50
N LYS A 55 -5.22 -6.50 -3.04
CA LYS A 55 -5.03 -6.17 -4.47
C LYS A 55 -5.41 -7.35 -5.37
N VAL A 56 -5.03 -8.56 -5.01
CA VAL A 56 -5.32 -9.77 -5.83
C VAL A 56 -6.77 -10.19 -5.68
N GLU A 57 -7.34 -10.10 -4.48
CA GLU A 57 -8.69 -10.55 -4.16
C GLU A 57 -9.78 -9.67 -4.81
N SER A 58 -9.68 -8.35 -4.68
CA SER A 58 -10.75 -7.45 -5.10
C SER A 58 -10.29 -6.18 -5.82
N ASN A 59 -8.97 -5.97 -5.98
CA ASN A 59 -8.42 -4.67 -6.39
C ASN A 59 -8.90 -3.52 -5.47
N PHE A 60 -8.99 -3.81 -4.16
CA PHE A 60 -9.47 -2.89 -3.12
C PHE A 60 -10.95 -2.51 -3.23
N ASN A 61 -11.78 -3.35 -3.83
CA ASN A 61 -13.22 -3.11 -4.00
C ASN A 61 -14.00 -3.68 -2.81
N ALA A 62 -14.59 -2.81 -1.99
CA ALA A 62 -15.40 -3.21 -0.83
C ALA A 62 -16.69 -3.94 -1.21
N ASN A 63 -17.22 -3.69 -2.41
CA ASN A 63 -18.47 -4.28 -2.89
C ASN A 63 -18.26 -5.51 -3.77
N ALA A 64 -17.03 -6.04 -3.86
CA ALA A 64 -16.75 -7.21 -4.68
C ALA A 64 -17.46 -8.45 -4.13
N VAL A 65 -18.08 -9.20 -5.04
CA VAL A 65 -18.64 -10.52 -4.75
C VAL A 65 -18.15 -11.48 -5.81
N SER A 66 -17.49 -12.56 -5.40
CA SER A 66 -17.01 -13.57 -6.33
C SER A 66 -18.12 -14.52 -6.78
N PRO A 67 -17.96 -15.27 -7.90
CA PRO A 67 -18.90 -16.31 -8.30
C PRO A 67 -19.13 -17.39 -7.23
N LYS A 68 -18.15 -17.63 -6.35
CA LYS A 68 -18.28 -18.55 -5.22
C LYS A 68 -18.87 -17.91 -3.96
N GLY A 69 -19.26 -16.62 -4.01
CA GLY A 69 -19.90 -15.91 -2.91
C GLY A 69 -18.94 -15.30 -1.89
N ALA A 70 -17.64 -15.23 -2.15
CA ALA A 70 -16.71 -14.47 -1.32
C ALA A 70 -16.98 -12.96 -1.45
N ILE A 71 -16.84 -12.20 -0.35
CA ILE A 71 -17.32 -10.82 -0.25
C ILE A 71 -16.21 -9.87 0.19
N GLY A 72 -16.22 -8.68 -0.41
CA GLY A 72 -15.51 -7.48 0.06
C GLY A 72 -14.03 -7.42 -0.30
N VAL A 73 -13.34 -6.50 0.37
CA VAL A 73 -11.94 -6.14 0.08
C VAL A 73 -11.01 -7.36 0.13
N MET A 74 -11.18 -8.21 1.15
CA MET A 74 -10.34 -9.39 1.42
C MET A 74 -10.99 -10.68 0.95
N GLN A 75 -12.13 -10.61 0.23
CA GLN A 75 -12.86 -11.77 -0.34
C GLN A 75 -13.10 -12.88 0.69
N ILE A 76 -13.74 -12.53 1.80
CA ILE A 76 -14.03 -13.49 2.87
C ILE A 76 -15.30 -14.28 2.51
N MET A 77 -15.21 -15.60 2.62
CA MET A 77 -16.36 -16.48 2.49
C MET A 77 -17.33 -16.26 3.67
N PRO A 78 -18.65 -16.12 3.43
CA PRO A 78 -19.64 -15.97 4.51
C PRO A 78 -19.56 -17.09 5.57
N ARG A 79 -19.28 -18.30 5.13
CA ARG A 79 -19.10 -19.43 6.04
C ARG A 79 -17.90 -19.23 6.97
N THR A 80 -16.75 -18.81 6.44
CA THR A 80 -15.55 -18.51 7.24
C THR A 80 -15.84 -17.35 8.22
N ALA A 81 -16.50 -16.29 7.75
CA ALA A 81 -16.85 -15.15 8.60
C ALA A 81 -17.77 -15.56 9.78
N LEU A 82 -18.74 -16.42 9.53
CA LEU A 82 -19.67 -16.88 10.55
C LEU A 82 -18.99 -17.82 11.56
N TYR A 83 -18.31 -18.87 11.08
CA TYR A 83 -17.79 -19.92 11.97
C TYR A 83 -16.52 -19.50 12.72
N GLU A 84 -15.64 -18.71 12.09
CA GLU A 84 -14.37 -18.30 12.72
C GLU A 84 -14.49 -16.99 13.51
N PHE A 85 -15.49 -16.13 13.16
CA PHE A 85 -15.55 -14.77 13.71
C PHE A 85 -16.95 -14.36 14.21
N GLY A 86 -17.98 -15.17 14.07
CA GLY A 86 -19.36 -14.84 14.44
C GLY A 86 -19.97 -13.72 13.58
N VAL A 87 -19.43 -13.47 12.38
CA VAL A 87 -19.83 -12.36 11.52
C VAL A 87 -20.81 -12.80 10.44
N GLN A 88 -21.99 -12.18 10.44
CA GLN A 88 -23.02 -12.45 9.44
C GLN A 88 -22.63 -11.88 8.05
N ARG A 89 -23.13 -12.55 6.99
CA ARG A 89 -22.87 -12.23 5.59
C ARG A 89 -23.04 -10.74 5.25
N LYS A 90 -24.14 -10.10 5.70
CA LYS A 90 -24.44 -8.68 5.39
C LYS A 90 -23.36 -7.72 5.89
N LYS A 91 -22.71 -8.04 7.02
CA LYS A 91 -21.64 -7.21 7.62
C LYS A 91 -20.33 -7.26 6.85
N LEU A 92 -20.13 -8.24 5.94
CA LEU A 92 -18.94 -8.36 5.11
C LEU A 92 -18.77 -7.25 4.07
N PHE A 93 -19.82 -6.51 3.76
CA PHE A 93 -19.76 -5.33 2.88
C PHE A 93 -19.20 -4.08 3.59
N ASN A 94 -19.08 -4.11 4.94
CA ASN A 94 -18.35 -3.07 5.66
C ASN A 94 -16.83 -3.28 5.45
N PRO A 95 -16.10 -2.33 4.83
CA PRO A 95 -14.70 -2.52 4.49
C PRO A 95 -13.81 -2.68 5.72
N ASP A 96 -14.07 -1.94 6.81
CA ASP A 96 -13.23 -1.98 8.02
C ASP A 96 -13.32 -3.35 8.68
N LEU A 97 -14.56 -3.87 8.82
CA LEU A 97 -14.78 -5.19 9.39
C LEU A 97 -14.21 -6.30 8.49
N ASN A 98 -14.43 -6.19 7.18
CA ASN A 98 -13.93 -7.17 6.20
C ASN A 98 -12.41 -7.26 6.23
N ILE A 99 -11.72 -6.11 6.25
CA ILE A 99 -10.27 -6.02 6.33
C ILE A 99 -9.78 -6.60 7.66
N LYS A 100 -10.40 -6.21 8.78
CA LYS A 100 -10.04 -6.69 10.12
C LYS A 100 -10.10 -8.21 10.22
N ILE A 101 -11.20 -8.84 9.78
CA ILE A 101 -11.33 -10.30 9.84
C ILE A 101 -10.46 -11.01 8.81
N GLY A 102 -10.27 -10.43 7.61
CA GLY A 102 -9.39 -10.99 6.59
C GLY A 102 -7.94 -11.05 7.04
N ILE A 103 -7.44 -9.98 7.69
CA ILE A 103 -6.10 -9.95 8.25
C ILE A 103 -5.98 -10.93 9.42
N LYS A 104 -6.97 -10.98 10.33
CA LYS A 104 -6.97 -11.95 11.43
C LYS A 104 -6.97 -13.39 10.94
N PHE A 105 -7.75 -13.70 9.89
CA PHE A 105 -7.78 -15.01 9.30
C PHE A 105 -6.42 -15.40 8.69
N LEU A 106 -5.82 -14.50 7.92
CA LEU A 106 -4.49 -14.73 7.35
C LEU A 106 -3.42 -14.88 8.44
N ASP A 107 -3.46 -14.07 9.49
CA ASP A 107 -2.56 -14.15 10.65
C ASP A 107 -2.67 -15.53 11.34
N HIS A 108 -3.91 -15.98 11.59
CA HIS A 108 -4.18 -17.32 12.12
C HIS A 108 -3.60 -18.42 11.22
N LEU A 109 -3.78 -18.33 9.91
CA LEU A 109 -3.25 -19.32 8.98
C LEU A 109 -1.72 -19.34 8.96
N ILE A 110 -1.05 -18.17 8.98
CA ILE A 110 0.41 -18.10 9.03
C ILE A 110 0.93 -18.75 10.33
N SER A 111 0.30 -18.44 11.47
CA SER A 111 0.62 -19.08 12.75
C SER A 111 0.42 -20.58 12.71
N LYS A 112 -0.73 -21.04 12.20
CA LYS A 112 -1.08 -22.47 12.05
C LYS A 112 -0.06 -23.27 11.24
N TYR A 113 0.55 -22.63 10.26
CA TYR A 113 1.55 -23.26 9.40
C TYR A 113 2.99 -22.83 9.72
N ASN A 114 3.27 -22.49 11.00
CA ASN A 114 4.62 -22.19 11.51
C ASN A 114 5.38 -21.14 10.67
N GLY A 115 4.69 -20.08 10.26
CA GLY A 115 5.29 -18.99 9.49
C GLY A 115 5.35 -19.23 7.97
N ARG A 116 4.89 -20.39 7.46
CA ARG A 116 4.85 -20.72 6.03
C ARG A 116 3.78 -19.89 5.31
N ILE A 117 4.16 -18.70 4.87
CA ILE A 117 3.27 -17.75 4.17
C ILE A 117 2.69 -18.37 2.89
N ASP A 118 3.48 -19.11 2.15
CA ASP A 118 3.07 -19.80 0.92
C ASP A 118 1.92 -20.80 1.17
N ILE A 119 2.01 -21.60 2.22
CA ILE A 119 0.97 -22.56 2.63
C ILE A 119 -0.26 -21.81 3.16
N ALA A 120 -0.06 -20.76 3.98
CA ALA A 120 -1.15 -19.95 4.49
C ALA A 120 -1.95 -19.29 3.35
N LEU A 121 -1.29 -18.73 2.34
CA LEU A 121 -1.91 -18.17 1.16
C LEU A 121 -2.64 -19.23 0.33
N SER A 122 -2.05 -20.43 0.18
CA SER A 122 -2.69 -21.54 -0.49
C SER A 122 -3.97 -21.97 0.21
N HIS A 123 -3.96 -22.04 1.55
CA HIS A 123 -5.17 -22.31 2.36
C HIS A 123 -6.19 -21.18 2.23
N TYR A 124 -5.75 -19.92 2.32
CA TYR A 124 -6.62 -18.75 2.23
C TYR A 124 -7.47 -18.77 0.96
N ASN A 125 -6.85 -19.13 -0.17
CA ASN A 125 -7.50 -19.18 -1.48
C ASN A 125 -8.23 -20.50 -1.77
N GLY A 126 -7.66 -21.65 -1.35
CA GLY A 126 -8.11 -22.99 -1.73
C GLY A 126 -8.68 -23.84 -0.58
N GLY A 127 -8.62 -23.34 0.66
CA GLY A 127 -9.13 -24.07 1.82
C GLY A 127 -8.17 -25.11 2.39
N SER A 128 -8.71 -26.03 3.20
CA SER A 128 -7.93 -26.99 4.03
C SER A 128 -7.24 -28.12 3.26
N ALA A 129 -7.41 -28.20 1.94
CA ALA A 129 -6.75 -29.22 1.11
C ALA A 129 -5.21 -29.12 1.08
N VAL A 130 -4.63 -28.07 1.67
CA VAL A 130 -3.18 -27.96 1.92
C VAL A 130 -2.62 -29.07 2.83
N GLY A 131 -3.50 -29.78 3.56
CA GLY A 131 -3.12 -30.83 4.50
C GLY A 131 -2.96 -30.36 5.94
N LYS A 132 -2.47 -31.27 6.80
CA LYS A 132 -2.18 -31.00 8.21
C LYS A 132 -0.67 -31.00 8.44
N TRP A 133 -0.21 -30.17 9.35
CA TRP A 133 1.19 -30.12 9.77
C TRP A 133 1.62 -31.50 10.36
N PRO A 134 2.85 -31.98 10.07
CA PRO A 134 3.89 -31.41 9.23
C PRO A 134 3.74 -31.62 7.71
N ASN A 135 2.82 -32.47 7.26
CA ASN A 135 2.66 -32.90 5.87
C ASN A 135 1.80 -31.93 5.04
N VAL A 136 2.24 -30.66 4.97
CA VAL A 136 1.53 -29.59 4.24
C VAL A 136 2.15 -29.34 2.87
N LYS A 137 1.31 -29.04 1.88
CA LYS A 137 1.72 -28.68 0.51
C LYS A 137 0.85 -27.61 -0.10
N ILE A 138 1.41 -26.84 -1.03
CA ILE A 138 0.62 -25.90 -1.83
C ILE A 138 -0.38 -26.67 -2.68
N ILE A 139 -1.65 -26.26 -2.66
CA ILE A 139 -2.66 -26.81 -3.56
C ILE A 139 -2.30 -26.38 -5.00
N PRO A 140 -2.13 -27.30 -5.96
CA PRO A 140 -1.70 -26.94 -7.33
C PRO A 140 -2.54 -25.84 -7.98
N ALA A 141 -3.86 -25.87 -7.80
CA ALA A 141 -4.78 -24.87 -8.33
C ALA A 141 -4.54 -23.44 -7.77
N THR A 142 -3.93 -23.32 -6.57
CA THR A 142 -3.65 -22.04 -5.94
C THR A 142 -2.25 -21.48 -6.22
N TYR A 143 -1.38 -22.26 -6.88
CA TYR A 143 0.01 -21.86 -7.11
C TYR A 143 0.17 -20.49 -7.77
N LYS A 144 -0.60 -20.23 -8.84
CA LYS A 144 -0.58 -18.92 -9.53
C LYS A 144 -1.00 -17.79 -8.61
N TYR A 145 -1.98 -18.00 -7.74
CA TYR A 145 -2.41 -17.03 -6.73
C TYR A 145 -1.29 -16.72 -5.73
N VAL A 146 -0.69 -17.75 -5.14
CA VAL A 146 0.41 -17.61 -4.17
C VAL A 146 1.56 -16.81 -4.76
N VAL A 147 2.05 -17.19 -5.94
CA VAL A 147 3.14 -16.48 -6.63
C VAL A 147 2.78 -15.02 -6.91
N LYS A 148 1.54 -14.77 -7.37
CA LYS A 148 1.07 -13.40 -7.66
C LYS A 148 1.06 -12.53 -6.40
N VAL A 149 0.53 -13.03 -5.29
CA VAL A 149 0.50 -12.31 -4.02
C VAL A 149 1.91 -11.99 -3.53
N LEU A 150 2.81 -12.99 -3.51
CA LEU A 150 4.18 -12.80 -3.04
C LEU A 150 4.96 -11.77 -3.87
N LYS A 151 4.86 -11.82 -5.20
CA LYS A 151 5.49 -10.82 -6.08
C LYS A 151 4.97 -9.39 -5.83
N ILE A 152 3.67 -9.23 -5.63
CA ILE A 152 3.07 -7.92 -5.33
C ILE A 152 3.49 -7.44 -3.93
N SER A 153 3.54 -8.35 -2.95
CA SER A 153 3.99 -8.04 -1.59
C SER A 153 5.45 -7.53 -1.59
N GLU A 154 6.33 -8.19 -2.32
CA GLU A 154 7.72 -7.76 -2.47
C GLU A 154 7.82 -6.36 -3.09
N LYS A 155 7.04 -6.08 -4.15
CA LYS A 155 6.99 -4.76 -4.77
C LYS A 155 6.54 -3.67 -3.79
N TYR A 156 5.51 -3.95 -2.99
CA TYR A 156 5.04 -3.01 -1.96
C TYR A 156 6.08 -2.79 -0.86
N ASN A 157 6.80 -3.84 -0.45
CA ASN A 157 7.86 -3.74 0.55
C ASN A 157 9.03 -2.88 0.05
N LYS A 158 9.52 -3.11 -1.17
CA LYS A 158 10.58 -2.28 -1.79
C LYS A 158 10.17 -0.80 -1.86
N ASN A 159 8.94 -0.51 -2.27
CA ASN A 159 8.44 0.86 -2.34
C ASN A 159 8.36 1.52 -0.95
N GLN A 160 8.00 0.76 0.09
CA GLN A 160 7.94 1.26 1.46
C GLN A 160 9.33 1.57 2.00
N ILE A 161 10.30 0.71 1.76
CA ILE A 161 11.71 0.92 2.14
C ILE A 161 12.27 2.16 1.46
N LEU A 162 12.06 2.31 0.14
CA LEU A 162 12.51 3.48 -0.62
C LEU A 162 11.86 4.78 -0.12
N ASN A 163 10.57 4.76 0.22
CA ASN A 163 9.89 5.93 0.75
C ASN A 163 10.36 6.27 2.18
N ASN A 164 10.63 5.27 3.02
CA ASN A 164 11.17 5.48 4.35
C ASN A 164 12.61 6.03 4.30
N GLN A 165 13.46 5.49 3.42
CA GLN A 165 14.82 5.99 3.21
C GLN A 165 14.81 7.46 2.73
N LYS A 166 13.92 7.80 1.79
CA LYS A 166 13.70 9.19 1.37
C LYS A 166 13.28 10.09 2.55
N LEU A 167 12.34 9.63 3.36
CA LEU A 167 11.85 10.41 4.50
C LEU A 167 12.95 10.66 5.54
N VAL A 168 13.76 9.64 5.85
CA VAL A 168 14.92 9.75 6.75
C VAL A 168 15.94 10.73 6.17
N TYR A 169 16.27 10.61 4.90
CA TYR A 169 17.18 11.50 4.21
C TYR A 169 16.72 12.96 4.24
N TYR A 170 15.44 13.24 3.95
CA TYR A 170 14.90 14.59 4.03
C TYR A 170 14.90 15.16 5.45
N LYS A 171 14.59 14.35 6.47
CA LYS A 171 14.68 14.78 7.89
C LYS A 171 16.11 15.10 8.31
N ASP A 172 17.09 14.33 7.84
CA ASP A 172 18.51 14.59 8.12
C ASP A 172 18.99 15.89 7.46
N ILE A 173 18.59 16.15 6.21
CA ILE A 173 18.87 17.41 5.52
C ILE A 173 18.22 18.57 6.25
N ASP A 174 16.95 18.47 6.64
CA ASP A 174 16.22 19.54 7.35
C ASP A 174 16.90 19.87 8.69
N LYS A 175 17.36 18.84 9.41
CA LYS A 175 18.14 19.00 10.64
C LYS A 175 19.47 19.71 10.39
N LYS A 176 20.20 19.32 9.34
CA LYS A 176 21.48 19.95 8.97
C LYS A 176 21.31 21.40 8.53
N ILE A 177 20.24 21.71 7.76
CA ILE A 177 19.91 23.08 7.37
C ILE A 177 19.59 23.93 8.61
N ARG A 178 18.78 23.43 9.55
CA ARG A 178 18.49 24.14 10.81
C ARG A 178 19.72 24.41 11.67
N VAL A 179 20.66 23.44 11.71
CA VAL A 179 21.94 23.62 12.42
C VAL A 179 22.80 24.68 11.72
N MET A 180 22.89 24.66 10.39
CA MET A 180 23.62 25.67 9.63
C MET A 180 22.99 27.06 9.75
N THR A 181 21.66 27.20 9.68
CA THR A 181 20.97 28.48 9.84
C THR A 181 21.07 29.06 11.26
N ASN A 182 21.25 28.19 12.29
CA ASN A 182 21.50 28.66 13.66
C ASN A 182 22.96 29.02 13.90
N LEU A 183 23.91 28.46 13.16
CA LEU A 183 25.33 28.76 13.25
C LEU A 183 25.73 30.02 12.48
N ASP A 184 25.02 30.35 11.41
CA ASP A 184 25.36 31.44 10.49
C ASP A 184 24.27 32.52 10.46
N LYS A 185 24.16 33.28 11.55
CA LYS A 185 23.39 34.58 11.53
C LYS A 185 23.95 35.66 10.60
N ASN A 186 25.05 35.36 9.87
CA ASN A 186 25.79 36.34 9.08
C ASN A 186 25.98 36.00 7.59
N ILE A 187 25.21 35.05 6.99
CA ILE A 187 25.42 34.71 5.58
C ILE A 187 24.22 35.17 4.73
N GLN A 188 24.47 36.13 3.84
CA GLN A 188 23.59 36.59 2.75
C GLN A 188 23.23 35.49 1.70
N ASP A 189 23.71 34.26 1.87
CA ASP A 189 23.53 33.15 0.93
C ASP A 189 22.36 32.20 1.29
N ILE A 190 21.64 32.43 2.38
CA ILE A 190 20.55 31.55 2.83
C ILE A 190 19.39 31.53 1.82
N ASP A 191 19.04 32.66 1.25
CA ASP A 191 17.95 32.75 0.26
C ASP A 191 18.31 32.01 -1.03
N LYS A 192 19.56 32.04 -1.44
CA LYS A 192 20.06 31.31 -2.59
C LYS A 192 20.03 29.78 -2.39
N TRP A 193 20.35 29.32 -1.17
CA TRP A 193 20.25 27.92 -0.79
C TRP A 193 18.79 27.46 -0.65
N LEU A 194 17.90 28.27 -0.14
CA LEU A 194 16.45 27.99 -0.07
C LEU A 194 15.82 27.88 -1.46
N ASP A 195 16.24 28.72 -2.40
CA ASP A 195 15.78 28.67 -3.79
C ASP A 195 16.29 27.39 -4.50
N ILE A 196 17.55 27.05 -4.29
CA ILE A 196 18.13 25.79 -4.78
C ILE A 196 17.38 24.57 -4.18
N TYR A 197 17.10 24.57 -2.87
CA TYR A 197 16.36 23.53 -2.19
C TYR A 197 14.93 23.39 -2.74
N LYS A 198 14.22 24.50 -2.95
CA LYS A 198 12.88 24.49 -3.56
C LYS A 198 12.90 23.95 -4.98
N LYS A 199 13.88 24.32 -5.80
CA LYS A 199 14.08 23.80 -7.17
C LYS A 199 14.43 22.31 -7.19
N LEU A 200 15.22 21.83 -6.23
CA LEU A 200 15.60 20.42 -6.10
C LEU A 200 14.44 19.54 -5.62
N LYS A 201 13.59 20.05 -4.72
CA LYS A 201 12.41 19.37 -4.21
C LYS A 201 11.39 19.05 -5.32
N ASN A 202 11.34 19.87 -6.36
CA ASN A 202 10.39 19.74 -7.47
C ASN A 202 10.90 18.93 -8.67
N ASN A 203 12.17 18.51 -8.69
CA ASN A 203 12.74 17.79 -9.84
C ASN A 203 13.46 16.49 -9.48
N LYS A 204 12.86 15.35 -9.87
CA LYS A 204 13.37 13.99 -9.59
C LYS A 204 14.79 13.71 -10.10
N ASN A 205 15.27 14.43 -11.12
CA ASN A 205 16.62 14.23 -11.71
C ASN A 205 17.70 15.04 -11.00
N SER A 206 17.34 15.96 -10.11
CA SER A 206 18.28 16.85 -9.42
C SER A 206 18.93 16.20 -8.19
N ILE A 207 18.39 15.08 -7.69
CA ILE A 207 18.93 14.38 -6.51
C ILE A 207 20.35 13.84 -6.79
N LYS A 208 20.60 13.29 -7.99
CA LYS A 208 21.94 12.82 -8.41
C LYS A 208 22.97 13.94 -8.53
N LYS A 209 22.54 15.15 -8.85
CA LYS A 209 23.42 16.32 -8.98
C LYS A 209 23.81 16.89 -7.61
N PHE A 210 22.90 16.82 -6.63
CA PHE A 210 23.13 17.31 -5.27
C PHE A 210 24.15 16.46 -4.51
N ASP A 211 24.13 15.12 -4.67
CA ASP A 211 25.13 14.21 -4.08
C ASP A 211 26.56 14.56 -4.57
N LYS A 212 26.70 14.94 -5.84
CA LYS A 212 27.99 15.36 -6.40
C LYS A 212 28.46 16.69 -5.81
N TYR A 213 27.57 17.62 -5.51
CA TYR A 213 27.92 18.92 -4.90
C TYR A 213 28.21 18.79 -3.40
N SER A 214 27.47 17.97 -2.66
CA SER A 214 27.71 17.74 -1.23
C SER A 214 29.01 16.99 -0.99
N MET A 215 29.38 16.05 -1.88
CA MET A 215 30.65 15.35 -1.85
C MET A 215 31.83 16.30 -2.13
N ASN A 216 31.70 17.20 -3.11
CA ASN A 216 32.75 18.18 -3.42
C ASN A 216 32.93 19.23 -2.31
N TYR A 217 31.85 19.58 -1.57
CA TYR A 217 31.93 20.49 -0.43
C TYR A 217 32.63 19.85 0.76
N ARG A 218 32.38 18.54 1.02
CA ARG A 218 33.10 17.78 2.05
C ARG A 218 34.60 17.64 1.76
N ILE A 219 34.97 17.38 0.49
CA ILE A 219 36.39 17.25 0.07
C ILE A 219 37.09 18.60 0.18
N LYS A 220 36.43 19.72 -0.09
CA LYS A 220 37.04 21.06 -0.03
C LYS A 220 37.23 21.62 1.38
N ASN A 221 36.42 21.16 2.36
CA ASN A 221 36.42 21.72 3.71
C ASN A 221 36.87 20.73 4.81
N ASN A 222 37.50 19.60 4.43
CA ASN A 222 38.00 18.56 5.37
C ASN A 222 37.01 18.14 6.46
N LEU A 223 35.70 18.06 6.13
CA LEU A 223 34.62 17.63 6.99
C LEU A 223 34.14 16.22 6.63
#